data_01c36f8529249b5019c75d3e831a45ad
#
_entry.id   01c36f8529249b5019c75d3e831a45ad
#
_cell.length_a   1.000
_cell.length_b   1.000
_cell.length_c   1.000
_cell.angle_alpha   90.00
_cell.angle_beta   90.00
_cell.angle_gamma   90.00
#
_symmetry.space_group_name_H-M   'P 1'
#
loop_
_entity.id
_entity.type
_entity.pdbx_description
1 polymer ?
#
loop_
_entity_poly.entity_id
_entity_poly.type
_entity_poly.pdbx_seq_one_letter_code
_entity_poly.pdbx_strand_id
1 'polypeptide(L)'
;MVKRTGHFELPPEIYHAPQIRVIRRAGIDIPILCNSIYSAEREALRGDVDNIVFSIEQEGRSREQAFGDICHLIDDDYVASLSRAVGELPHFFDALGVHLEIRKNVDLYVRTICFWIAGFQQWQTETVCYRSESNISPDKPNCIESLFA
;
A
#
# COMPACT_ATOMS: atom_id res chain seq x y z
N MET A 1 -3.18 -6.89 -12.08
CA MET A 1 -2.07 -7.80 -11.81
C MET A 1 -2.50 -8.95 -10.88
N VAL A 2 -2.99 -8.69 -9.67
CA VAL A 2 -3.42 -9.71 -8.68
C VAL A 2 -4.40 -10.76 -9.23
N LYS A 3 -5.36 -10.38 -10.06
CA LYS A 3 -6.31 -11.33 -10.70
C LYS A 3 -5.63 -12.39 -11.58
N ARG A 4 -4.52 -12.05 -12.26
CA ARG A 4 -3.83 -12.98 -13.16
C ARG A 4 -2.94 -13.98 -12.43
N THR A 5 -2.38 -13.57 -11.29
CA THR A 5 -1.50 -14.43 -10.48
C THR A 5 -2.28 -15.33 -9.53
N GLY A 6 -3.47 -14.91 -9.07
CA GLY A 6 -4.29 -15.65 -8.12
C GLY A 6 -5.15 -16.75 -8.73
N HIS A 7 -5.24 -16.87 -10.06
CA HIS A 7 -6.09 -17.84 -10.78
C HIS A 7 -7.56 -17.86 -10.34
N PHE A 8 -8.09 -16.72 -9.87
CA PHE A 8 -9.49 -16.57 -9.48
C PHE A 8 -10.13 -15.37 -10.17
N GLU A 9 -11.42 -15.46 -10.40
CA GLU A 9 -12.21 -14.36 -10.96
C GLU A 9 -13.23 -13.89 -9.91
N LEU A 10 -13.38 -12.59 -9.83
CA LEU A 10 -14.45 -11.95 -9.06
C LEU A 10 -15.53 -11.49 -10.03
N PRO A 11 -16.81 -11.78 -9.75
CA PRO A 11 -17.92 -11.24 -10.52
C PRO A 11 -17.82 -9.70 -10.62
N PRO A 12 -18.24 -9.09 -11.73
CA PRO A 12 -18.13 -7.64 -11.93
C PRO A 12 -18.76 -6.83 -10.81
N GLU A 13 -19.94 -7.22 -10.32
CA GLU A 13 -20.67 -6.58 -9.23
C GLU A 13 -19.88 -6.59 -7.92
N ILE A 14 -19.14 -7.66 -7.63
CA ILE A 14 -18.24 -7.75 -6.47
C ILE A 14 -16.97 -6.95 -6.72
N TYR A 15 -16.37 -7.06 -7.91
CA TYR A 15 -15.13 -6.36 -8.25
C TYR A 15 -15.27 -4.84 -8.20
N HIS A 16 -16.45 -4.31 -8.54
CA HIS A 16 -16.76 -2.89 -8.54
C HIS A 16 -17.40 -2.40 -7.22
N ALA A 17 -17.62 -3.27 -6.24
CA ALA A 17 -18.15 -2.89 -4.95
C ALA A 17 -17.24 -1.85 -4.25
N PRO A 18 -17.82 -0.90 -3.49
CA PRO A 18 -17.06 0.13 -2.80
C PRO A 18 -15.92 -0.42 -1.94
N GLN A 19 -16.18 -1.46 -1.16
CA GLN A 19 -15.20 -2.10 -0.28
C GLN A 19 -14.01 -2.65 -1.09
N ILE A 20 -14.29 -3.36 -2.19
CA ILE A 20 -13.24 -3.93 -3.04
C ILE A 20 -12.45 -2.83 -3.76
N ARG A 21 -13.08 -1.70 -4.08
CA ARG A 21 -12.38 -0.54 -4.65
C ARG A 21 -11.41 0.08 -3.65
N VAL A 22 -11.81 0.23 -2.38
CA VAL A 22 -10.94 0.72 -1.30
C VAL A 22 -9.74 -0.22 -1.12
N ILE A 23 -9.99 -1.52 -0.98
CA ILE A 23 -8.93 -2.55 -0.81
C ILE A 23 -7.95 -2.50 -1.98
N ARG A 24 -8.45 -2.43 -3.21
CA ARG A 24 -7.61 -2.35 -4.41
C ARG A 24 -6.79 -1.06 -4.46
N ARG A 25 -7.39 0.06 -4.07
CA ARG A 25 -6.70 1.35 -4.02
C ARG A 25 -5.55 1.33 -3.02
N ALA A 26 -5.78 0.81 -1.82
CA ALA A 26 -4.73 0.63 -0.83
C ALA A 26 -3.56 -0.22 -1.37
N GLY A 27 -3.86 -1.30 -2.10
CA GLY A 27 -2.85 -2.15 -2.74
C GLY A 27 -2.04 -1.47 -3.85
N ILE A 28 -2.46 -0.32 -4.34
CA ILE A 28 -1.74 0.49 -5.33
C ILE A 28 -1.00 1.63 -4.64
N ASP A 29 -1.72 2.41 -3.84
CA ASP A 29 -1.25 3.68 -3.31
C ASP A 29 -0.20 3.49 -2.19
N ILE A 30 -0.38 2.51 -1.28
CA ILE A 30 0.58 2.23 -0.21
C ILE A 30 1.98 1.90 -0.79
N PRO A 31 2.15 0.95 -1.73
CA PRO A 31 3.45 0.69 -2.34
C PRO A 31 4.07 1.91 -3.02
N ILE A 32 3.27 2.76 -3.68
CA ILE A 32 3.75 3.98 -4.32
C ILE A 32 4.28 4.97 -3.27
N LEU A 33 3.53 5.19 -2.19
CA LEU A 33 3.92 6.08 -1.11
C LEU A 33 5.19 5.58 -0.40
N CYS A 34 5.25 4.28 -0.09
CA CYS A 34 6.46 3.67 0.45
C CYS A 34 7.65 3.86 -0.50
N ASN A 35 7.46 3.61 -1.80
CA ASN A 35 8.51 3.80 -2.80
C ASN A 35 9.05 5.23 -2.80
N SER A 36 8.18 6.21 -2.66
CA SER A 36 8.58 7.63 -2.64
C SER A 36 9.56 7.93 -1.50
N ILE A 37 9.37 7.32 -0.31
CA ILE A 37 10.31 7.44 0.81
C ILE A 37 11.66 6.77 0.50
N TYR A 38 11.62 5.53 0.00
CA TYR A 38 12.85 4.75 -0.24
C TYR A 38 13.67 5.27 -1.42
N SER A 39 13.02 5.83 -2.45
CA SER A 39 13.69 6.32 -3.66
C SER A 39 14.15 7.77 -3.57
N ALA A 40 13.69 8.55 -2.58
CA ALA A 40 13.90 10.01 -2.50
C ALA A 40 15.37 10.43 -2.65
N GLU A 41 16.30 9.77 -1.97
CA GLU A 41 17.73 10.12 -2.04
C GLU A 41 18.30 9.89 -3.45
N ARG A 42 17.98 8.74 -4.04
CA ARG A 42 18.46 8.39 -5.38
C ARG A 42 17.88 9.30 -6.45
N GLU A 43 16.59 9.61 -6.33
CA GLU A 43 15.88 10.51 -7.26
C GLU A 43 16.39 11.94 -7.15
N ALA A 44 16.65 12.43 -5.92
CA ALA A 44 17.28 13.72 -5.71
C ALA A 44 18.67 13.83 -6.39
N LEU A 45 19.50 12.77 -6.30
CA LEU A 45 20.81 12.72 -6.95
C LEU A 45 20.72 12.72 -8.49
N ARG A 46 19.61 12.25 -9.04
CA ARG A 46 19.35 12.25 -10.50
C ARG A 46 18.70 13.54 -10.99
N GLY A 47 18.24 14.40 -10.06
CA GLY A 47 17.48 15.59 -10.41
C GLY A 47 16.03 15.29 -10.80
N ASP A 48 15.50 14.12 -10.42
CA ASP A 48 14.10 13.78 -10.63
C ASP A 48 13.23 14.68 -9.74
N VAL A 49 12.07 15.08 -10.27
CA VAL A 49 11.15 16.00 -9.57
C VAL A 49 9.80 15.36 -9.21
N ASP A 50 9.51 14.20 -9.77
CA ASP A 50 8.23 13.51 -9.65
C ASP A 50 8.18 12.58 -8.41
N ASN A 51 8.45 13.16 -7.22
CA ASN A 51 8.35 12.43 -5.97
C ASN A 51 7.53 13.26 -4.96
N ILE A 52 6.58 12.63 -4.29
CA ILE A 52 5.72 13.31 -3.31
C ILE A 52 6.52 13.93 -2.15
N VAL A 53 7.65 13.34 -1.77
CA VAL A 53 8.57 13.89 -0.75
C VAL A 53 9.02 15.30 -1.17
N PHE A 54 9.43 15.46 -2.43
CA PHE A 54 9.89 16.77 -2.93
C PHE A 54 8.76 17.79 -2.99
N SER A 55 7.55 17.36 -3.33
CA SER A 55 6.38 18.24 -3.30
C SER A 55 6.10 18.77 -1.89
N ILE A 56 6.18 17.91 -0.88
CA ILE A 56 6.01 18.29 0.53
C ILE A 56 7.17 19.19 1.01
N GLU A 57 8.41 18.91 0.60
CA GLU A 57 9.57 19.79 0.87
C GLU A 57 9.40 21.20 0.27
N GLN A 58 8.83 21.31 -0.94
CA GLN A 58 8.52 22.59 -1.56
C GLN A 58 7.48 23.43 -0.79
N GLU A 59 6.62 22.77 0.00
CA GLU A 59 5.68 23.42 0.91
C GLU A 59 6.35 23.89 2.22
N GLY A 60 7.68 23.74 2.36
CA GLY A 60 8.46 24.22 3.50
C GLY A 60 8.65 23.19 4.62
N ARG A 61 8.33 21.92 4.38
CA ARG A 61 8.58 20.83 5.34
C ARG A 61 10.02 20.32 5.21
N SER A 62 10.62 19.86 6.31
CA SER A 62 11.86 19.10 6.23
C SER A 62 11.62 17.71 5.62
N ARG A 63 12.69 17.06 5.15
CA ARG A 63 12.59 15.67 4.63
C ARG A 63 12.04 14.68 5.65
N GLU A 64 12.48 14.79 6.91
CA GLU A 64 11.98 13.96 8.01
C GLU A 64 10.49 14.20 8.26
N GLN A 65 10.06 15.47 8.20
CA GLN A 65 8.64 15.81 8.31
C GLN A 65 7.85 15.25 7.13
N ALA A 66 8.37 15.34 5.90
CA ALA A 66 7.73 14.77 4.72
C ALA A 66 7.57 13.24 4.82
N PHE A 67 8.60 12.53 5.33
CA PHE A 67 8.50 11.11 5.60
C PHE A 67 7.43 10.80 6.66
N GLY A 68 7.41 11.55 7.75
CA GLY A 68 6.38 11.43 8.80
C GLY A 68 4.97 11.65 8.25
N ASP A 69 4.77 12.70 7.47
CA ASP A 69 3.48 13.02 6.85
C ASP A 69 3.00 11.89 5.92
N ILE A 70 3.90 11.30 5.13
CA ILE A 70 3.58 10.17 4.26
C ILE A 70 3.22 8.92 5.09
N CYS A 71 3.96 8.63 6.17
CA CYS A 71 3.64 7.50 7.03
C CYS A 71 2.29 7.68 7.73
N HIS A 72 1.97 8.87 8.23
CA HIS A 72 0.64 9.17 8.78
C HIS A 72 -0.45 9.00 7.73
N LEU A 73 -0.25 9.46 6.50
CA LEU A 73 -1.19 9.24 5.41
C LEU A 73 -1.42 7.74 5.15
N ILE A 74 -0.36 6.93 5.16
CA ILE A 74 -0.46 5.48 4.98
C ILE A 74 -1.27 4.85 6.11
N ASP A 75 -0.92 5.10 7.36
CA ASP A 75 -1.53 4.45 8.53
C ASP A 75 -2.96 4.95 8.78
N ASP A 76 -3.15 6.27 8.86
CA ASP A 76 -4.40 6.87 9.29
C ASP A 76 -5.48 6.82 8.19
N ASP A 77 -5.09 6.93 6.92
CA ASP A 77 -6.05 6.94 5.82
C ASP A 77 -6.13 5.59 5.09
N TYR A 78 -5.01 5.07 4.60
CA TYR A 78 -5.06 3.87 3.74
C TYR A 78 -5.23 2.59 4.55
N VAL A 79 -4.44 2.36 5.59
CA VAL A 79 -4.51 1.14 6.40
C VAL A 79 -5.81 1.10 7.20
N ALA A 80 -6.21 2.22 7.81
CA ALA A 80 -7.49 2.31 8.53
C ALA A 80 -8.69 2.08 7.59
N SER A 81 -8.66 2.65 6.38
CA SER A 81 -9.72 2.44 5.38
C SER A 81 -9.75 1.01 4.85
N LEU A 82 -8.57 0.40 4.62
CA LEU A 82 -8.45 -1.00 4.23
C LEU A 82 -9.05 -1.92 5.29
N SER A 83 -8.67 -1.73 6.56
CA SER A 83 -9.17 -2.53 7.69
C SER A 83 -10.69 -2.42 7.84
N ARG A 84 -11.24 -1.21 7.71
CA ARG A 84 -12.67 -0.96 7.73
C ARG A 84 -13.38 -1.67 6.58
N ALA A 85 -12.87 -1.51 5.35
CA ALA A 85 -13.46 -2.13 4.17
C ALA A 85 -13.47 -3.66 4.25
N VAL A 86 -12.41 -4.28 4.78
CA VAL A 86 -12.34 -5.71 5.04
C VAL A 86 -13.35 -6.14 6.10
N GLY A 87 -13.47 -5.37 7.19
CA GLY A 87 -14.44 -5.63 8.27
C GLY A 87 -15.91 -5.54 7.81
N GLU A 88 -16.21 -4.74 6.79
CA GLU A 88 -17.55 -4.60 6.21
C GLU A 88 -17.93 -5.75 5.23
N LEU A 89 -16.96 -6.51 4.72
CA LEU A 89 -17.22 -7.56 3.71
C LEU A 89 -18.24 -8.61 4.16
N PRO A 90 -18.23 -9.13 5.39
CA PRO A 90 -19.24 -10.12 5.83
C PRO A 90 -20.66 -9.59 5.70
N HIS A 91 -20.93 -8.39 6.19
CA HIS A 91 -22.26 -7.75 6.09
C HIS A 91 -22.66 -7.50 4.64
N PHE A 92 -21.72 -7.04 3.82
CA PHE A 92 -21.94 -6.84 2.39
C PHE A 92 -22.32 -8.14 1.69
N PHE A 93 -21.62 -9.24 1.98
CA PHE A 93 -21.91 -10.55 1.41
C PHE A 93 -23.27 -11.10 1.85
N ASP A 94 -23.63 -10.90 3.12
CA ASP A 94 -24.91 -11.38 3.66
C ASP A 94 -26.07 -10.60 3.02
N ALA A 95 -25.94 -9.28 2.88
CA ALA A 95 -26.94 -8.42 2.25
C ALA A 95 -27.22 -8.78 0.79
N LEU A 96 -26.21 -9.25 0.06
CA LEU A 96 -26.31 -9.63 -1.35
C LEU A 96 -26.52 -11.12 -1.57
N GLY A 97 -26.55 -11.94 -0.54
CA GLY A 97 -26.63 -13.40 -0.66
C GLY A 97 -25.45 -14.01 -1.44
N VAL A 98 -24.24 -13.43 -1.28
CA VAL A 98 -23.05 -13.85 -2.03
C VAL A 98 -22.69 -15.29 -1.69
N HIS A 99 -22.50 -16.11 -2.72
CA HIS A 99 -22.20 -17.53 -2.58
C HIS A 99 -20.83 -17.76 -1.89
N LEU A 100 -20.72 -18.83 -1.09
CA LEU A 100 -19.54 -19.12 -0.27
C LEU A 100 -18.23 -19.18 -1.07
N GLU A 101 -18.26 -19.70 -2.28
CA GLU A 101 -17.08 -19.80 -3.14
C GLU A 101 -16.56 -18.42 -3.58
N ILE A 102 -17.47 -17.51 -3.88
CA ILE A 102 -17.11 -16.12 -4.20
C ILE A 102 -16.51 -15.43 -2.98
N ARG A 103 -17.08 -15.67 -1.77
CA ARG A 103 -16.52 -15.13 -0.52
C ARG A 103 -15.07 -15.60 -0.30
N LYS A 104 -14.79 -16.90 -0.55
CA LYS A 104 -13.42 -17.46 -0.48
C LYS A 104 -12.47 -16.79 -1.49
N ASN A 105 -12.95 -16.54 -2.69
CA ASN A 105 -12.16 -15.85 -3.72
C ASN A 105 -11.86 -14.41 -3.33
N VAL A 106 -12.80 -13.71 -2.69
CA VAL A 106 -12.56 -12.36 -2.16
C VAL A 106 -11.55 -12.40 -1.01
N ASP A 107 -11.67 -13.35 -0.08
CA ASP A 107 -10.70 -13.51 1.00
C ASP A 107 -9.28 -13.74 0.46
N LEU A 108 -9.14 -14.63 -0.52
CA LEU A 108 -7.87 -14.86 -1.20
C LEU A 108 -7.35 -13.59 -1.90
N TYR A 109 -8.23 -12.82 -2.53
CA TYR A 109 -7.89 -11.56 -3.16
C TYR A 109 -7.36 -10.53 -2.15
N VAL A 110 -8.05 -10.37 -1.01
CA VAL A 110 -7.63 -9.47 0.08
C VAL A 110 -6.27 -9.87 0.62
N ARG A 111 -6.09 -11.14 0.97
CA ARG A 111 -4.80 -11.68 1.45
C ARG A 111 -3.67 -11.44 0.46
N THR A 112 -3.93 -11.65 -0.83
CA THR A 112 -2.92 -11.42 -1.88
C THR A 112 -2.51 -9.94 -1.95
N ILE A 113 -3.45 -9.02 -1.76
CA ILE A 113 -3.14 -7.59 -1.70
C ILE A 113 -2.29 -7.27 -0.46
N CYS A 114 -2.65 -7.78 0.72
CA CYS A 114 -1.87 -7.58 1.94
C CYS A 114 -0.44 -8.14 1.79
N PHE A 115 -0.30 -9.36 1.27
CA PHE A 115 1.03 -9.94 0.99
C PHE A 115 1.82 -9.14 -0.05
N TRP A 116 1.15 -8.58 -1.05
CA TRP A 116 1.80 -7.70 -2.03
C TRP A 116 2.36 -6.44 -1.37
N ILE A 117 1.57 -5.76 -0.53
CA ILE A 117 2.00 -4.56 0.21
C ILE A 117 3.21 -4.89 1.09
N ALA A 118 3.12 -5.94 1.92
CA ALA A 118 4.19 -6.36 2.81
C ALA A 118 5.45 -6.77 2.07
N GLY A 119 5.31 -7.63 1.06
CA GLY A 119 6.43 -8.12 0.28
C GLY A 119 7.12 -7.01 -0.50
N PHE A 120 6.37 -6.01 -0.99
CA PHE A 120 6.95 -4.87 -1.67
C PHE A 120 7.77 -3.99 -0.70
N GLN A 121 7.27 -3.74 0.50
CA GLN A 121 8.02 -3.01 1.52
C GLN A 121 9.28 -3.76 1.95
N GLN A 122 9.18 -5.04 2.24
CA GLN A 122 10.34 -5.86 2.57
C GLN A 122 11.40 -5.81 1.44
N TRP A 123 10.95 -5.97 0.19
CA TRP A 123 11.85 -5.86 -0.95
C TRP A 123 12.57 -4.51 -1.00
N GLN A 124 11.87 -3.41 -0.70
CA GLN A 124 12.48 -2.08 -0.67
C GLN A 124 13.59 -1.95 0.38
N THR A 125 13.43 -2.60 1.55
CA THR A 125 14.47 -2.61 2.60
C THR A 125 15.69 -3.45 2.24
N GLU A 126 15.50 -4.50 1.46
CA GLU A 126 16.55 -5.48 1.14
C GLU A 126 17.28 -5.18 -0.17
N THR A 127 16.62 -4.47 -1.11
CA THR A 127 17.17 -4.26 -2.44
C THR A 127 18.36 -3.31 -2.44
N VAL A 128 19.39 -3.67 -3.20
CA VAL A 128 20.56 -2.80 -3.42
C VAL A 128 20.21 -1.52 -4.19
N CYS A 129 19.06 -1.48 -4.86
CA CYS A 129 18.64 -0.30 -5.64
C CYS A 129 18.48 0.96 -4.78
N TYR A 130 18.19 0.82 -3.49
CA TYR A 130 17.98 1.92 -2.53
C TYR A 130 19.09 2.03 -1.48
N ARG A 131 20.14 1.21 -1.60
CA ARG A 131 21.34 1.33 -0.78
C ARG A 131 22.26 2.35 -1.42
N SER A 132 22.50 3.48 -0.76
CA SER A 132 23.59 4.38 -1.15
C SER A 132 24.92 3.73 -0.77
N GLU A 133 25.95 3.87 -1.63
CA GLU A 133 27.30 3.37 -1.34
C GLU A 133 27.95 4.07 -0.12
N SER A 134 27.34 5.13 0.38
CA SER A 134 27.86 5.96 1.47
C SER A 134 26.86 6.18 2.59
N ASN A 135 26.48 5.23 3.32
CA ASN A 135 25.61 5.26 4.51
C ASN A 135 24.21 4.73 4.27
N ILE A 136 24.03 3.51 4.74
CA ILE A 136 22.72 2.99 5.12
C ILE A 136 22.26 3.87 6.29
N SER A 137 21.34 4.80 6.03
CA SER A 137 20.58 5.38 7.13
C SER A 137 19.67 4.29 7.67
N PRO A 138 19.86 3.79 8.89
CA PRO A 138 19.02 2.75 9.47
C PRO A 138 17.60 3.24 9.80
N ASP A 139 17.31 4.50 9.57
CA ASP A 139 16.15 5.20 10.14
C ASP A 139 15.02 5.49 9.14
N LYS A 140 14.87 4.67 8.08
CA LYS A 140 13.67 4.79 7.25
C LYS A 140 12.48 4.19 8.00
N PRO A 141 11.39 4.96 8.20
CA PRO A 141 10.28 4.51 9.00
C PRO A 141 9.59 3.29 8.38
N ASN A 142 9.18 2.34 9.22
CA ASN A 142 8.36 1.22 8.81
C ASN A 142 6.89 1.65 8.88
N CYS A 143 6.35 2.12 7.76
CA CYS A 143 5.03 2.77 7.70
C CYS A 143 3.84 1.79 7.66
N ILE A 144 4.04 0.48 7.83
CA ILE A 144 2.93 -0.49 7.73
C ILE A 144 2.93 -1.54 8.84
N GLU A 145 3.55 -1.24 9.99
CA GLU A 145 3.54 -2.16 11.14
C GLU A 145 2.12 -2.52 11.58
N SER A 146 1.19 -1.57 11.50
CA SER A 146 -0.22 -1.74 11.86
C SER A 146 -0.99 -2.71 10.95
N LEU A 147 -0.49 -3.01 9.75
CA LEU A 147 -1.15 -3.95 8.81
C LEU A 147 -1.06 -5.41 9.28
N PHE A 148 -0.14 -5.72 10.22
CA PHE A 148 0.15 -7.09 10.67
C PHE A 148 -0.05 -7.27 12.17
N ALA A 149 -0.48 -6.24 12.89
CA ALA A 149 -0.86 -6.27 14.29
C ALA A 149 -2.32 -6.75 14.44
#